data_4c082abd57a2677a9984d802ebdb7178
#
_entry.id   4c082abd57a2677a9984d802ebdb7178
#
_cell.length_a   1.000
_cell.length_b   1.000
_cell.length_c   1.000
_cell.angle_alpha   90.00
_cell.angle_beta   90.00
_cell.angle_gamma   90.00
#
_symmetry.space_group_name_H-M   'P 1'
#
loop_
_entity.id
_entity.type
_entity.pdbx_description
1 polymer ?
#
loop_
_entity_poly.entity_id
_entity_poly.type
_entity_poly.pdbx_seq_one_letter_code
_entity_poly.pdbx_strand_id
1 'polypeptide(L)'
;MKKYFAILFFVSSTIFGQNFHTRLSYAALALTKDKVVYDPAYFVLKYPNGDVPADKGVCTDVVIRAYRKLGIDLQKEIHEDMVKNFSKYPKKWSLKRADSNIDHRRVPNLQVFFAKFGKSKPLTKDPKDYIPGDIVTWDLPKNLTHIGIVVNRKSPDGKRFMIVHNIGAGQVLQDCLFDWTITGHYSYQ
;
A
#
# COMPACT_ATOMS: atom_id res chain seq x y z
N MET A 1 7.48 0.32 49.93
CA MET A 1 7.61 -0.67 48.86
C MET A 1 6.40 -0.59 47.94
N LYS A 2 6.49 -0.02 46.75
CA LYS A 2 5.50 -0.07 45.65
C LYS A 2 5.89 0.98 44.57
N LYS A 3 6.72 0.65 43.63
CA LYS A 3 6.92 1.44 42.38
C LYS A 3 7.78 0.62 41.42
N TYR A 4 7.26 -0.49 40.82
CA TYR A 4 7.90 -1.12 39.65
C TYR A 4 6.89 -1.97 38.86
N PHE A 5 5.82 -1.36 38.28
CA PHE A 5 4.92 -2.16 37.43
C PHE A 5 4.38 -1.41 36.20
N ALA A 6 4.85 -0.21 35.90
CA ALA A 6 4.27 0.62 34.82
C ALA A 6 5.10 0.68 33.53
N ILE A 7 6.30 0.11 33.47
CA ILE A 7 7.22 0.32 32.33
C ILE A 7 7.18 -0.79 31.27
N LEU A 8 6.66 -1.98 31.60
CA LEU A 8 6.73 -3.13 30.67
C LEU A 8 5.66 -3.13 29.56
N PHE A 9 4.59 -2.35 29.66
CA PHE A 9 3.48 -2.41 28.67
C PHE A 9 3.69 -1.52 27.43
N PHE A 10 4.59 -0.55 27.48
CA PHE A 10 4.81 0.38 26.35
C PHE A 10 5.85 -0.11 25.33
N VAL A 11 6.72 -1.03 25.74
CA VAL A 11 7.81 -1.53 24.86
C VAL A 11 7.31 -2.62 23.90
N SER A 12 6.28 -3.39 24.27
CA SER A 12 5.79 -4.49 23.42
C SER A 12 5.02 -4.03 22.18
N SER A 13 4.29 -2.90 22.25
CA SER A 13 3.52 -2.40 21.10
C SER A 13 4.40 -1.83 19.98
N THR A 14 5.53 -1.23 20.33
CA THR A 14 6.48 -0.71 19.34
C THR A 14 7.26 -1.83 18.63
N ILE A 15 7.56 -2.93 19.31
CA ILE A 15 8.26 -4.08 18.72
C ILE A 15 7.33 -4.81 17.72
N PHE A 16 6.04 -4.95 18.02
CA PHE A 16 5.09 -5.57 17.09
C PHE A 16 4.86 -4.72 15.84
N GLY A 17 4.77 -3.39 15.98
CA GLY A 17 4.63 -2.48 14.83
C GLY A 17 5.85 -2.50 13.92
N GLN A 18 7.06 -2.47 14.46
CA GLN A 18 8.30 -2.58 13.68
C GLN A 18 8.39 -3.92 12.94
N ASN A 19 8.00 -5.01 13.56
CA ASN A 19 8.00 -6.32 12.94
C ASN A 19 7.02 -6.37 11.74
N PHE A 20 5.83 -5.78 11.84
CA PHE A 20 4.88 -5.77 10.73
C PHE A 20 5.41 -5.01 9.51
N HIS A 21 5.91 -3.79 9.67
CA HIS A 21 6.47 -2.98 8.58
C HIS A 21 7.64 -3.68 7.88
N THR A 22 8.53 -4.28 8.66
CA THR A 22 9.64 -5.08 8.12
C THR A 22 9.12 -6.27 7.30
N ARG A 23 8.12 -6.99 7.81
CA ARG A 23 7.50 -8.13 7.10
C ARG A 23 6.79 -7.68 5.82
N LEU A 24 6.10 -6.52 5.84
CA LEU A 24 5.45 -5.96 4.66
C LEU A 24 6.47 -5.61 3.56
N SER A 25 7.59 -5.01 3.96
CA SER A 25 8.71 -4.75 3.05
C SER A 25 9.24 -6.04 2.39
N TYR A 26 9.44 -7.11 3.16
CA TYR A 26 9.89 -8.39 2.61
C TYR A 26 8.81 -9.05 1.75
N ALA A 27 7.53 -8.94 2.13
CA ALA A 27 6.42 -9.44 1.33
C ALA A 27 6.36 -8.75 -0.04
N ALA A 28 6.54 -7.43 -0.07
CA ALA A 28 6.61 -6.67 -1.32
C ALA A 28 7.83 -7.07 -2.17
N LEU A 29 9.01 -7.18 -1.57
CA LEU A 29 10.22 -7.65 -2.27
C LEU A 29 10.05 -9.05 -2.87
N ALA A 30 9.35 -9.95 -2.18
CA ALA A 30 9.11 -11.29 -2.70
C ALA A 30 8.29 -11.28 -4.00
N LEU A 31 7.38 -10.30 -4.19
CA LEU A 31 6.56 -10.16 -5.39
C LEU A 31 7.38 -9.83 -6.65
N THR A 32 8.58 -9.26 -6.50
CA THR A 32 9.43 -8.92 -7.65
C THR A 32 10.01 -10.14 -8.37
N LYS A 33 9.86 -11.32 -7.79
CA LYS A 33 10.28 -12.60 -8.40
C LYS A 33 9.23 -13.15 -9.38
N ASP A 34 8.00 -12.68 -9.29
CA ASP A 34 6.89 -13.15 -10.09
C ASP A 34 6.80 -12.33 -11.39
N LYS A 35 6.67 -12.98 -12.53
CA LYS A 35 6.44 -12.31 -13.82
C LYS A 35 4.98 -11.87 -13.89
N VAL A 36 4.76 -10.55 -13.87
CA VAL A 36 3.44 -9.96 -13.95
C VAL A 36 3.38 -8.94 -15.08
N VAL A 37 2.41 -9.08 -15.96
CA VAL A 37 2.11 -8.12 -17.03
C VAL A 37 1.18 -7.05 -16.46
N TYR A 38 1.43 -5.78 -16.80
CA TYR A 38 0.55 -4.69 -16.44
C TYR A 38 -0.78 -4.80 -17.18
N ASP A 39 -1.88 -5.01 -16.46
CA ASP A 39 -3.21 -5.17 -17.04
C ASP A 39 -4.25 -4.39 -16.21
N PRO A 40 -4.74 -3.23 -16.70
CA PRO A 40 -5.74 -2.42 -16.01
C PRO A 40 -7.17 -2.89 -16.25
N ALA A 41 -7.39 -4.01 -16.93
CA ALA A 41 -8.71 -4.51 -17.22
C ALA A 41 -9.55 -4.74 -15.96
N TYR A 42 -10.85 -4.63 -16.11
CA TYR A 42 -11.79 -5.03 -15.09
C TYR A 42 -11.91 -6.55 -15.04
N PHE A 43 -11.75 -7.12 -13.86
CA PHE A 43 -11.90 -8.55 -13.60
C PHE A 43 -13.06 -8.79 -12.63
N VAL A 44 -13.85 -9.82 -12.89
CA VAL A 44 -14.79 -10.34 -11.90
C VAL A 44 -13.99 -11.22 -10.94
N LEU A 45 -13.96 -10.82 -9.68
CA LEU A 45 -13.14 -11.45 -8.66
C LEU A 45 -14.01 -12.21 -7.64
N LYS A 46 -13.46 -13.29 -7.12
CA LYS A 46 -14.03 -13.91 -5.91
C LYS A 46 -14.02 -12.88 -4.78
N TYR A 47 -14.99 -12.96 -3.88
CA TYR A 47 -15.06 -12.14 -2.67
C TYR A 47 -15.40 -13.02 -1.46
N PRO A 48 -14.74 -12.87 -0.30
CA PRO A 48 -13.46 -12.15 -0.10
C PRO A 48 -12.24 -12.87 -0.69
N ASN A 49 -11.05 -12.28 -0.56
CA ASN A 49 -9.75 -12.82 -0.99
C ASN A 49 -9.60 -13.07 -2.50
N GLY A 50 -10.37 -12.34 -3.32
CA GLY A 50 -10.22 -12.41 -4.77
C GLY A 50 -8.96 -11.70 -5.27
N ASP A 51 -8.33 -12.23 -6.30
CA ASP A 51 -7.19 -11.63 -6.99
C ASP A 51 -7.38 -11.70 -8.50
N VAL A 52 -6.73 -10.79 -9.21
CA VAL A 52 -6.60 -10.91 -10.66
C VAL A 52 -5.71 -12.10 -11.02
N PRO A 53 -5.71 -12.57 -12.27
CA PRO A 53 -4.80 -13.65 -12.68
C PRO A 53 -3.37 -13.41 -12.17
N ALA A 54 -2.69 -14.46 -11.74
CA ALA A 54 -1.41 -14.37 -11.04
C ALA A 54 -0.32 -13.68 -11.89
N ASP A 55 -0.41 -13.80 -13.21
CA ASP A 55 0.49 -13.19 -14.19
C ASP A 55 0.08 -11.77 -14.62
N LYS A 56 -0.97 -11.19 -13.99
CA LYS A 56 -1.49 -9.86 -14.31
C LYS A 56 -1.60 -8.99 -13.06
N GLY A 57 -1.62 -7.66 -13.27
CA GLY A 57 -1.84 -6.72 -12.18
C GLY A 57 -1.44 -5.30 -12.50
N VAL A 58 -1.82 -4.38 -11.62
CA VAL A 58 -1.45 -2.96 -11.63
C VAL A 58 -0.77 -2.57 -10.31
N CYS A 59 -0.50 -1.29 -10.10
CA CYS A 59 0.19 -0.80 -8.90
C CYS A 59 -0.52 -1.16 -7.59
N THR A 60 -1.84 -1.10 -7.55
CA THR A 60 -2.62 -1.45 -6.36
C THR A 60 -2.54 -2.94 -6.04
N ASP A 61 -2.48 -3.81 -7.06
CA ASP A 61 -2.39 -5.27 -6.86
C ASP A 61 -1.07 -5.66 -6.16
N VAL A 62 0.01 -4.89 -6.35
CA VAL A 62 1.26 -5.05 -5.58
C VAL A 62 1.01 -4.85 -4.08
N VAL A 63 0.30 -3.78 -3.71
CA VAL A 63 -0.03 -3.48 -2.31
C VAL A 63 -0.95 -4.56 -1.74
N ILE A 64 -2.04 -4.89 -2.45
CA ILE A 64 -3.00 -5.91 -2.03
C ILE A 64 -2.32 -7.26 -1.79
N ARG A 65 -1.47 -7.71 -2.72
CA ARG A 65 -0.74 -8.98 -2.63
C ARG A 65 0.27 -8.99 -1.49
N ALA A 66 0.98 -7.88 -1.25
CA ALA A 66 1.92 -7.77 -0.14
C ALA A 66 1.21 -7.90 1.22
N TYR A 67 0.08 -7.21 1.41
CA TYR A 67 -0.74 -7.34 2.60
C TYR A 67 -1.34 -8.74 2.77
N ARG A 68 -1.79 -9.35 1.68
CA ARG A 68 -2.34 -10.72 1.69
C ARG A 68 -1.31 -11.76 2.14
N LYS A 69 -0.03 -11.60 1.78
CA LYS A 69 1.06 -12.45 2.31
C LYS A 69 1.20 -12.36 3.83
N LEU A 70 0.66 -11.32 4.46
CA LEU A 70 0.62 -11.13 5.92
C LEU A 70 -0.73 -11.46 6.55
N GLY A 71 -1.68 -12.03 5.78
CA GLY A 71 -2.99 -12.44 6.26
C GLY A 71 -4.05 -11.34 6.26
N ILE A 72 -3.79 -10.18 5.63
CA ILE A 72 -4.71 -9.04 5.55
C ILE A 72 -5.35 -9.00 4.16
N ASP A 73 -6.68 -9.04 4.13
CA ASP A 73 -7.48 -8.93 2.90
C ASP A 73 -7.97 -7.48 2.70
N LEU A 74 -7.15 -6.66 2.05
CA LEU A 74 -7.52 -5.28 1.73
C LEU A 74 -8.71 -5.18 0.75
N GLN A 75 -8.98 -6.21 -0.08
CA GLN A 75 -10.19 -6.25 -0.90
C GLN A 75 -11.43 -6.19 0.01
N LYS A 76 -11.45 -7.06 1.04
CA LYS A 76 -12.56 -7.14 1.99
C LYS A 76 -12.69 -5.85 2.80
N GLU A 77 -11.60 -5.40 3.42
CA GLU A 77 -11.62 -4.27 4.35
C GLU A 77 -12.04 -2.97 3.65
N ILE A 78 -11.51 -2.69 2.46
CA ILE A 78 -11.85 -1.49 1.69
C ILE A 78 -13.29 -1.57 1.20
N HIS A 79 -13.73 -2.72 0.66
CA HIS A 79 -15.09 -2.89 0.16
C HIS A 79 -16.13 -2.73 1.28
N GLU A 80 -15.92 -3.36 2.43
CA GLU A 80 -16.83 -3.24 3.58
C GLU A 80 -16.93 -1.81 4.11
N ASP A 81 -15.82 -1.07 4.14
CA ASP A 81 -15.85 0.34 4.51
C ASP A 81 -16.56 1.20 3.46
N MET A 82 -16.31 0.94 2.18
CA MET A 82 -16.98 1.65 1.09
C MET A 82 -18.49 1.39 1.06
N VAL A 83 -18.95 0.18 1.34
CA VAL A 83 -20.39 -0.11 1.46
C VAL A 83 -21.04 0.76 2.53
N LYS A 84 -20.39 0.93 3.68
CA LYS A 84 -20.90 1.72 4.82
C LYS A 84 -20.76 3.24 4.63
N ASN A 85 -19.74 3.67 3.88
CA ASN A 85 -19.28 5.06 3.82
C ASN A 85 -19.06 5.54 2.39
N PHE A 86 -19.82 5.08 1.42
CA PHE A 86 -19.63 5.36 -0.02
C PHE A 86 -19.50 6.85 -0.34
N SER A 87 -20.25 7.70 0.38
CA SER A 87 -20.21 9.16 0.18
C SER A 87 -18.87 9.80 0.54
N LYS A 88 -18.03 9.14 1.33
CA LYS A 88 -16.71 9.61 1.76
C LYS A 88 -15.61 9.26 0.75
N TYR A 89 -15.89 8.37 -0.19
CA TYR A 89 -14.95 7.95 -1.22
C TYR A 89 -15.08 8.79 -2.50
N PRO A 90 -14.01 8.92 -3.30
CA PRO A 90 -14.03 9.72 -4.52
C PRO A 90 -15.09 9.24 -5.52
N LYS A 91 -15.94 10.13 -5.97
CA LYS A 91 -17.00 9.86 -6.97
C LYS A 91 -16.43 9.95 -8.40
N LYS A 92 -15.36 9.22 -8.65
CA LYS A 92 -14.78 9.08 -9.99
C LYS A 92 -15.40 7.88 -10.71
N TRP A 93 -15.25 7.81 -12.01
CA TRP A 93 -15.66 6.68 -12.87
C TRP A 93 -17.17 6.36 -12.83
N SER A 94 -18.01 7.37 -12.52
CA SER A 94 -19.49 7.25 -12.52
C SER A 94 -20.04 6.12 -11.64
N LEU A 95 -19.27 5.68 -10.62
CA LEU A 95 -19.74 4.66 -9.68
C LEU A 95 -20.90 5.19 -8.83
N LYS A 96 -21.96 4.39 -8.76
CA LYS A 96 -23.15 4.68 -7.93
C LYS A 96 -23.15 3.90 -6.61
N ARG A 97 -22.32 2.89 -6.47
CA ARG A 97 -22.20 2.02 -5.31
C ARG A 97 -20.81 1.39 -5.23
N ALA A 98 -20.47 0.82 -4.08
CA ALA A 98 -19.27 0.02 -3.91
C ALA A 98 -19.30 -1.22 -4.82
N ASP A 99 -18.13 -1.64 -5.29
CA ASP A 99 -17.93 -2.79 -6.17
C ASP A 99 -16.68 -3.56 -5.74
N SER A 100 -16.88 -4.74 -5.17
CA SER A 100 -15.82 -5.59 -4.61
C SER A 100 -14.74 -6.00 -5.62
N ASN A 101 -15.02 -5.89 -6.92
CA ASN A 101 -14.05 -6.21 -7.97
C ASN A 101 -13.01 -5.11 -8.19
N ILE A 102 -13.34 -3.84 -7.86
CA ILE A 102 -12.51 -2.71 -8.27
C ILE A 102 -12.21 -1.72 -7.14
N ASP A 103 -12.94 -1.73 -6.03
CA ASP A 103 -12.80 -0.77 -4.94
C ASP A 103 -11.35 -0.68 -4.45
N HIS A 104 -10.73 -1.82 -4.16
CA HIS A 104 -9.33 -1.94 -3.69
C HIS A 104 -8.29 -1.74 -4.81
N ARG A 105 -8.71 -1.72 -6.08
CA ARG A 105 -7.82 -1.52 -7.23
C ARG A 105 -7.74 -0.07 -7.70
N ARG A 106 -8.20 0.88 -6.88
CA ARG A 106 -8.20 2.32 -7.19
C ARG A 106 -7.40 3.10 -6.15
N VAL A 107 -6.29 3.69 -6.55
CA VAL A 107 -5.40 4.45 -5.65
C VAL A 107 -6.15 5.48 -4.80
N PRO A 108 -7.08 6.32 -5.34
CA PRO A 108 -7.80 7.28 -4.51
C PRO A 108 -8.66 6.64 -3.41
N ASN A 109 -9.15 5.42 -3.61
CA ASN A 109 -9.88 4.69 -2.56
C ASN A 109 -8.92 4.20 -1.46
N LEU A 110 -7.75 3.68 -1.85
CA LEU A 110 -6.73 3.28 -0.88
C LEU A 110 -6.23 4.48 -0.06
N GLN A 111 -6.10 5.66 -0.67
CA GLN A 111 -5.74 6.90 0.05
C GLN A 111 -6.75 7.21 1.15
N VAL A 112 -8.05 7.16 0.86
CA VAL A 112 -9.12 7.38 1.85
C VAL A 112 -9.05 6.32 2.95
N PHE A 113 -8.91 5.05 2.57
CA PHE A 113 -8.84 3.94 3.52
C PHE A 113 -7.63 4.06 4.45
N PHE A 114 -6.44 4.27 3.91
CA PHE A 114 -5.22 4.38 4.73
C PHE A 114 -5.18 5.66 5.57
N ALA A 115 -5.78 6.75 5.11
CA ALA A 115 -5.92 7.95 5.94
C ALA A 115 -6.88 7.75 7.12
N LYS A 116 -7.90 6.90 6.95
CA LYS A 116 -8.91 6.63 7.97
C LYS A 116 -8.48 5.59 9.00
N PHE A 117 -7.89 4.49 8.55
CA PHE A 117 -7.59 3.32 9.38
C PHE A 117 -6.11 3.14 9.69
N GLY A 118 -5.25 3.79 8.94
CA GLY A 118 -3.82 3.81 9.15
C GLY A 118 -3.36 5.11 9.81
N LYS A 119 -2.09 5.41 9.62
CA LYS A 119 -1.47 6.66 10.05
C LYS A 119 -0.99 7.43 8.84
N SER A 120 -1.54 8.62 8.60
CA SER A 120 -0.99 9.58 7.64
C SER A 120 0.31 10.16 8.17
N LYS A 121 1.31 10.23 7.33
CA LYS A 121 2.63 10.77 7.62
C LYS A 121 2.88 12.06 6.82
N PRO A 122 3.81 12.93 7.25
CA PRO A 122 4.14 14.14 6.51
C PRO A 122 4.63 13.84 5.08
N LEU A 123 4.27 14.71 4.15
CA LEU A 123 4.78 14.70 2.79
C LEU A 123 6.02 15.61 2.74
N THR A 124 7.20 15.02 2.85
CA THR A 124 8.47 15.74 2.86
C THR A 124 9.33 15.41 1.66
N LYS A 125 10.42 16.12 1.49
CA LYS A 125 11.49 15.80 0.53
C LYS A 125 12.71 15.15 1.22
N ASP A 126 12.65 14.93 2.54
CA ASP A 126 13.71 14.21 3.23
C ASP A 126 13.50 12.70 3.08
N PRO A 127 14.42 11.97 2.44
CA PRO A 127 14.29 10.53 2.26
C PRO A 127 14.29 9.73 3.58
N LYS A 128 14.75 10.33 4.69
CA LYS A 128 14.75 9.68 6.00
C LYS A 128 13.36 9.48 6.59
N ASP A 129 12.38 10.28 6.14
CA ASP A 129 11.00 10.18 6.60
C ASP A 129 10.27 8.97 6.02
N TYR A 130 10.80 8.37 4.94
CA TYR A 130 10.21 7.22 4.24
C TYR A 130 10.97 5.95 4.62
N ILE A 131 10.32 5.12 5.44
CA ILE A 131 10.93 3.92 6.00
C ILE A 131 10.32 2.63 5.40
N PRO A 132 11.04 1.49 5.44
CA PRO A 132 10.51 0.22 4.94
C PRO A 132 9.16 -0.15 5.56
N GLY A 133 8.20 -0.53 4.71
CA GLY A 133 6.82 -0.83 5.06
C GLY A 133 5.86 0.36 4.92
N ASP A 134 6.37 1.55 4.62
CA ASP A 134 5.50 2.69 4.29
C ASP A 134 4.85 2.51 2.91
N ILE A 135 3.65 3.05 2.80
CA ILE A 135 2.89 3.11 1.55
C ILE A 135 2.97 4.55 1.04
N VAL A 136 3.36 4.71 -0.21
CA VAL A 136 3.45 6.03 -0.85
C VAL A 136 2.56 6.06 -2.08
N THR A 137 1.89 7.20 -2.30
CA THR A 137 1.10 7.47 -3.51
C THR A 137 1.63 8.69 -4.22
N TRP A 138 1.48 8.70 -5.55
CA TRP A 138 1.94 9.79 -6.41
C TRP A 138 0.88 10.18 -7.44
N ASP A 139 0.97 11.42 -7.89
CA ASP A 139 0.36 11.87 -9.14
C ASP A 139 1.40 11.74 -10.26
N LEU A 140 1.00 11.03 -11.31
CA LEU A 140 1.76 10.88 -12.54
C LEU A 140 1.26 11.88 -13.60
N PRO A 141 2.03 12.12 -14.69
CA PRO A 141 1.54 12.84 -15.85
C PRO A 141 0.18 12.31 -16.35
N LYS A 142 -0.61 13.16 -17.01
CA LYS A 142 -1.95 12.85 -17.51
C LYS A 142 -2.98 12.51 -16.44
N ASN A 143 -2.83 13.07 -15.23
CA ASN A 143 -3.76 12.88 -14.09
C ASN A 143 -3.93 11.41 -13.67
N LEU A 144 -2.91 10.59 -13.89
CA LEU A 144 -2.87 9.23 -13.40
C LEU A 144 -2.38 9.21 -11.95
N THR A 145 -2.90 8.28 -11.17
CA THR A 145 -2.47 8.05 -9.79
C THR A 145 -1.67 6.76 -9.67
N HIS A 146 -0.72 6.73 -8.76
CA HIS A 146 0.17 5.60 -8.56
C HIS A 146 0.37 5.31 -7.08
N ILE A 147 0.76 4.06 -6.75
CA ILE A 147 1.02 3.60 -5.39
C ILE A 147 2.14 2.56 -5.38
N GLY A 148 2.91 2.55 -4.30
CA GLY A 148 3.95 1.55 -4.07
C GLY A 148 4.29 1.40 -2.59
N ILE A 149 5.16 0.45 -2.28
CA ILE A 149 5.63 0.14 -0.94
C ILE A 149 7.12 0.46 -0.84
N VAL A 150 7.51 1.25 0.15
CA VAL A 150 8.91 1.48 0.52
C VAL A 150 9.49 0.19 1.07
N VAL A 151 10.66 -0.25 0.59
CA VAL A 151 11.22 -1.53 0.98
C VAL A 151 12.64 -1.42 1.52
N ASN A 152 13.07 -2.40 2.32
CA ASN A 152 14.40 -2.45 2.91
C ASN A 152 15.48 -2.79 1.87
N ARG A 153 15.58 -1.96 0.86
CA ARG A 153 16.66 -1.91 -0.14
C ARG A 153 17.00 -0.45 -0.38
N LYS A 154 18.27 -0.12 -0.28
CA LYS A 154 18.77 1.23 -0.55
C LYS A 154 18.96 1.44 -2.04
N SER A 155 18.76 2.68 -2.47
CA SER A 155 19.17 3.18 -3.78
C SER A 155 20.69 2.97 -4.00
N PRO A 156 21.16 2.97 -5.25
CA PRO A 156 22.59 2.77 -5.55
C PRO A 156 23.51 3.77 -4.84
N ASP A 157 23.04 4.99 -4.59
CA ASP A 157 23.77 6.04 -3.87
C ASP A 157 23.64 5.94 -2.33
N GLY A 158 22.87 4.95 -1.82
CA GLY A 158 22.65 4.69 -0.40
C GLY A 158 21.75 5.69 0.33
N LYS A 159 21.25 6.74 -0.36
CA LYS A 159 20.62 7.89 0.31
C LYS A 159 19.16 7.67 0.69
N ARG A 160 18.44 6.80 -0.03
CA ARG A 160 16.99 6.55 0.18
C ARG A 160 16.65 5.06 0.07
N PHE A 161 15.46 4.72 0.51
CA PHE A 161 14.92 3.38 0.28
C PHE A 161 14.21 3.33 -1.09
N MET A 162 14.30 2.17 -1.74
CA MET A 162 13.65 1.91 -3.03
C MET A 162 12.18 1.50 -2.84
N ILE A 163 11.46 1.50 -3.94
CA ILE A 163 10.03 1.21 -4.00
C ILE A 163 9.78 -0.09 -4.75
N VAL A 164 8.87 -0.91 -4.25
CA VAL A 164 8.25 -1.98 -5.04
C VAL A 164 6.89 -1.50 -5.54
N HIS A 165 6.70 -1.52 -6.85
CA HIS A 165 5.49 -1.07 -7.53
C HIS A 165 5.30 -1.76 -8.89
N ASN A 166 4.23 -1.41 -9.62
CA ASN A 166 4.02 -1.80 -11.02
C ASN A 166 3.45 -0.61 -11.81
N ILE A 167 4.25 -0.07 -12.73
CA ILE A 167 3.86 1.04 -13.61
C ILE A 167 3.92 0.66 -15.11
N GLY A 168 4.02 -0.64 -15.41
CA GLY A 168 4.10 -1.14 -16.78
C GLY A 168 5.16 -2.22 -16.97
N ALA A 169 6.24 -2.19 -16.19
CA ALA A 169 7.33 -3.16 -16.26
C ALA A 169 7.11 -4.42 -15.40
N GLY A 170 5.90 -4.60 -14.86
CA GLY A 170 5.60 -5.65 -13.89
C GLY A 170 5.87 -5.21 -12.44
N GLN A 171 5.88 -6.18 -11.52
CA GLN A 171 6.18 -5.95 -10.11
C GLN A 171 7.69 -5.77 -9.92
N VAL A 172 8.17 -4.54 -9.95
CA VAL A 172 9.60 -4.22 -9.96
C VAL A 172 10.05 -3.45 -8.73
N LEU A 173 11.34 -3.60 -8.41
CA LEU A 173 12.05 -2.77 -7.45
C LEU A 173 12.70 -1.61 -8.19
N GLN A 174 12.35 -0.37 -7.84
CA GLN A 174 12.85 0.82 -8.51
C GLN A 174 13.20 1.93 -7.53
N ASP A 175 14.20 2.73 -7.86
CA ASP A 175 14.57 3.94 -7.17
C ASP A 175 13.78 5.12 -7.74
N CYS A 176 12.52 5.27 -7.33
CA CYS A 176 11.57 6.25 -7.88
C CYS A 176 10.81 7.07 -6.83
N LEU A 177 11.29 7.07 -5.57
CA LEU A 177 10.57 7.72 -4.47
C LEU A 177 10.18 9.18 -4.78
N PHE A 178 11.06 9.93 -5.42
CA PHE A 178 10.88 11.36 -5.71
C PHE A 178 10.76 11.68 -7.21
N ASP A 179 10.49 10.69 -8.06
CA ASP A 179 10.36 10.89 -9.51
C ASP A 179 9.07 11.63 -9.87
N TRP A 180 8.05 11.57 -8.98
CA TRP A 180 6.75 12.20 -9.18
C TRP A 180 6.28 12.92 -7.92
N THR A 181 5.21 13.71 -8.06
CA THR A 181 4.60 14.40 -6.91
C THR A 181 3.98 13.43 -5.95
N ILE A 182 4.51 13.34 -4.73
CA ILE A 182 3.94 12.53 -3.65
C ILE A 182 2.62 13.16 -3.21
N THR A 183 1.54 12.38 -3.20
CA THR A 183 0.18 12.80 -2.79
C THR A 183 -0.32 12.10 -1.54
N GLY A 184 0.41 11.11 -1.05
CA GLY A 184 0.10 10.44 0.20
C GLY A 184 1.28 9.63 0.72
N HIS A 185 1.39 9.57 2.04
CA HIS A 185 2.38 8.80 2.77
C HIS A 185 1.72 8.21 4.00
N TYR A 186 1.71 6.89 4.09
CA TYR A 186 0.93 6.16 5.10
C TYR A 186 1.71 5.01 5.70
N SER A 187 1.30 4.63 6.92
CA SER A 187 1.56 3.31 7.48
C SER A 187 0.24 2.69 7.94
N TYR A 188 0.07 1.38 7.73
CA TYR A 188 -1.12 0.64 8.12
C TYR A 188 -0.72 -0.72 8.70
N GLN A 189 -1.22 -0.99 9.93
CA GLN A 189 -0.87 -2.10 10.85
C GLN A 189 0.42 -1.88 11.64
#